data_e623ed04db37b2b5bdf806e1d73c9675
#
_entry.id   e623ed04db37b2b5bdf806e1d73c9675
#
_cell.length_a   1.000
_cell.length_b   1.000
_cell.length_c   1.000
_cell.angle_alpha   90.00
_cell.angle_beta   90.00
_cell.angle_gamma   90.00
#
_symmetry.space_group_name_H-M   'P 1'
#
loop_
_entity.id
_entity.type
_entity.pdbx_description
1 polymer ?
#
loop_
_entity_poly.entity_id
_entity_poly.type
_entity_poly.pdbx_seq_one_letter_code
_entity_poly.pdbx_strand_id
1 'polypeptide(L)'
;KWAIDEGFLVKPRGLVVVTKTIDLSKVRVVAGDYVKDELEQAMMSSVESTVTAMDTHCRDRACIVFAAGVNHAYALADSLTEAGMPAGVVVGSMSDDDRREVYDAFNSGRLHSMVTVTVLTEGADFPRCDCVVMARPTQSKSLHSQQVGRALRLYTDPVTGVEKKDALVLDLAGHTRRMSLVDLSKLDEAFEVDFVDPLGFEVDEPEPEEESGGARPKPQRRGVLEVE
;
A
#
# COMPACT_ATOMS: atom_id res chain seq x y z
N LYS A 1 -17.37 -3.37 6.13
CA LYS A 1 -18.58 -3.73 5.34
C LYS A 1 -19.72 -2.76 5.63
N TRP A 2 -20.28 -2.74 6.83
CA TRP A 2 -21.40 -1.87 7.17
C TRP A 2 -21.25 -0.42 6.65
N ALA A 3 -20.11 0.23 6.84
CA ALA A 3 -19.89 1.63 6.41
C ALA A 3 -19.88 1.80 4.88
N ILE A 4 -19.52 0.76 4.12
CA ILE A 4 -19.59 0.76 2.65
C ILE A 4 -21.02 0.52 2.21
N ASP A 5 -21.71 -0.45 2.80
CA ASP A 5 -23.11 -0.79 2.48
C ASP A 5 -24.06 0.37 2.78
N GLU A 6 -23.79 1.13 3.85
CA GLU A 6 -24.55 2.35 4.23
C GLU A 6 -24.08 3.62 3.49
N GLY A 7 -23.08 3.51 2.60
CA GLY A 7 -22.62 4.64 1.79
C GLY A 7 -21.81 5.69 2.55
N PHE A 8 -21.20 5.35 3.68
CA PHE A 8 -20.25 6.24 4.39
C PHE A 8 -18.82 6.17 3.83
N LEU A 9 -18.49 5.12 3.10
CA LEU A 9 -17.21 4.90 2.46
C LEU A 9 -17.42 4.42 1.02
N VAL A 10 -16.48 4.75 0.14
CA VAL A 10 -16.46 4.19 -1.22
C VAL A 10 -16.01 2.73 -1.22
N LYS A 11 -16.41 1.98 -2.26
CA LYS A 11 -16.02 0.57 -2.44
C LYS A 11 -14.52 0.50 -2.79
N PRO A 12 -13.70 -0.30 -2.07
CA PRO A 12 -12.32 -0.56 -2.46
C PRO A 12 -12.26 -1.54 -3.64
N ARG A 13 -11.26 -1.33 -4.51
CA ARG A 13 -10.83 -2.26 -5.55
C ARG A 13 -9.35 -2.57 -5.34
N GLY A 14 -8.96 -3.83 -5.42
CA GLY A 14 -7.57 -4.25 -5.30
C GLY A 14 -6.98 -4.59 -6.66
N LEU A 15 -5.73 -4.18 -6.88
CA LEU A 15 -4.91 -4.58 -8.02
C LEU A 15 -3.54 -5.00 -7.51
N VAL A 16 -3.21 -6.27 -7.66
CA VAL A 16 -1.90 -6.80 -7.30
C VAL A 16 -1.00 -6.80 -8.52
N VAL A 17 0.10 -6.06 -8.43
CA VAL A 17 1.13 -6.02 -9.47
C VAL A 17 2.22 -7.02 -9.12
N VAL A 18 2.32 -8.07 -9.93
CA VAL A 18 3.37 -9.08 -9.77
C VAL A 18 4.62 -8.61 -10.50
N THR A 19 5.69 -8.34 -9.76
CA THR A 19 6.99 -7.97 -10.35
C THR A 19 8.05 -9.01 -10.01
N LYS A 20 8.84 -9.43 -11.01
CA LYS A 20 9.96 -10.35 -10.84
C LYS A 20 11.25 -9.65 -10.35
N THR A 21 11.24 -8.32 -10.29
CA THR A 21 12.45 -7.53 -9.98
C THR A 21 12.72 -7.39 -8.48
N ILE A 22 11.74 -7.66 -7.62
CA ILE A 22 11.89 -7.52 -6.17
C ILE A 22 12.31 -8.86 -5.56
N ASP A 23 13.49 -8.91 -4.95
CA ASP A 23 13.98 -10.06 -4.18
C ASP A 23 13.99 -9.73 -2.68
N LEU A 24 12.98 -10.19 -1.96
CA LEU A 24 12.87 -10.03 -0.50
C LEU A 24 13.47 -11.19 0.28
N SER A 25 14.02 -12.22 -0.39
CA SER A 25 14.56 -13.42 0.28
C SER A 25 15.75 -13.10 1.19
N LYS A 26 16.44 -12.00 0.91
CA LYS A 26 17.62 -11.55 1.66
C LYS A 26 17.29 -10.48 2.70
N VAL A 27 16.05 -9.98 2.75
CA VAL A 27 15.62 -8.94 3.69
C VAL A 27 15.24 -9.60 5.01
N ARG A 28 15.93 -9.24 6.08
CA ARG A 28 15.68 -9.79 7.41
C ARG A 28 14.37 -9.27 7.98
N VAL A 29 13.72 -10.13 8.77
CA VAL A 29 12.50 -9.78 9.53
C VAL A 29 12.87 -9.74 11.02
N VAL A 30 12.59 -8.61 11.68
CA VAL A 30 12.83 -8.39 13.10
C VAL A 30 11.56 -7.83 13.73
N ALA A 31 11.16 -8.39 14.87
CA ALA A 31 9.95 -7.97 15.61
C ALA A 31 8.67 -7.96 14.75
N GLY A 32 8.58 -8.82 13.74
CA GLY A 32 7.39 -8.97 12.90
C GLY A 32 7.27 -7.97 11.74
N ASP A 33 8.34 -7.24 11.42
CA ASP A 33 8.42 -6.44 10.18
C ASP A 33 9.82 -6.49 9.56
N TYR A 34 9.95 -6.05 8.32
CA TYR A 34 11.21 -6.02 7.59
C TYR A 34 12.18 -4.98 8.16
N VAL A 35 13.49 -5.31 8.11
CA VAL A 35 14.56 -4.34 8.45
C VAL A 35 14.55 -3.23 7.40
N LYS A 36 14.37 -1.98 7.86
CA LYS A 36 14.05 -0.82 6.99
C LYS A 36 15.09 -0.58 5.89
N ASP A 37 16.37 -0.54 6.24
CA ASP A 37 17.43 -0.21 5.27
C ASP A 37 17.60 -1.32 4.21
N GLU A 38 17.46 -2.58 4.63
CA GLU A 38 17.53 -3.73 3.72
C GLU A 38 16.32 -3.77 2.79
N LEU A 39 15.12 -3.46 3.32
CA LEU A 39 13.91 -3.35 2.54
C LEU A 39 14.00 -2.21 1.52
N GLU A 40 14.45 -1.02 1.95
CA GLU A 40 14.63 0.11 1.05
C GLU A 40 15.53 -0.25 -0.13
N GLN A 41 16.68 -0.85 0.16
CA GLN A 41 17.63 -1.27 -0.88
C GLN A 41 17.01 -2.28 -1.86
N ALA A 42 16.28 -3.27 -1.36
CA ALA A 42 15.60 -4.25 -2.20
C ALA A 42 14.51 -3.60 -3.08
N MET A 43 13.77 -2.63 -2.53
CA MET A 43 12.68 -1.95 -3.22
C MET A 43 13.14 -0.93 -4.26
N MET A 44 14.40 -0.49 -4.26
CA MET A 44 14.94 0.39 -5.31
C MET A 44 14.80 -0.20 -6.71
N SER A 45 14.88 -1.52 -6.85
CA SER A 45 14.69 -2.22 -8.12
C SER A 45 13.24 -2.19 -8.64
N SER A 46 12.28 -1.77 -7.81
CA SER A 46 10.86 -1.72 -8.17
C SER A 46 10.40 -0.36 -8.69
N VAL A 47 11.23 0.67 -8.70
CA VAL A 47 10.84 2.03 -9.06
C VAL A 47 10.22 2.07 -10.46
N GLU A 48 10.90 1.51 -11.46
CA GLU A 48 10.42 1.50 -12.85
C GLU A 48 9.09 0.75 -13.00
N SER A 49 8.98 -0.44 -12.41
CA SER A 49 7.74 -1.23 -12.46
C SER A 49 6.59 -0.56 -11.70
N THR A 50 6.89 0.14 -10.60
CA THR A 50 5.90 0.94 -9.87
C THR A 50 5.36 2.07 -10.73
N VAL A 51 6.25 2.84 -11.37
CA VAL A 51 5.87 3.96 -12.26
C VAL A 51 5.06 3.47 -13.44
N THR A 52 5.48 2.36 -14.09
CA THR A 52 4.76 1.75 -15.21
C THR A 52 3.34 1.31 -14.80
N ALA A 53 3.21 0.66 -13.64
CA ALA A 53 1.91 0.24 -13.12
C ALA A 53 1.01 1.45 -12.80
N MET A 54 1.57 2.50 -12.20
CA MET A 54 0.83 3.73 -11.91
C MET A 54 0.42 4.47 -13.19
N ASP A 55 1.28 4.53 -14.19
CA ASP A 55 0.96 5.12 -15.48
C ASP A 55 -0.19 4.41 -16.18
N THR A 56 -0.22 3.09 -16.09
CA THR A 56 -1.25 2.26 -16.71
C THR A 56 -2.59 2.31 -15.97
N HIS A 57 -2.57 2.30 -14.62
CA HIS A 57 -3.78 2.05 -13.82
C HIS A 57 -4.22 3.22 -12.94
N CYS A 58 -3.36 4.22 -12.73
CA CYS A 58 -3.58 5.29 -11.77
C CYS A 58 -3.43 6.70 -12.37
N ARG A 59 -3.21 6.85 -13.67
CA ARG A 59 -2.92 8.16 -14.31
C ARG A 59 -3.97 9.23 -14.03
N ASP A 60 -5.23 8.84 -13.94
CA ASP A 60 -6.37 9.75 -13.69
C ASP A 60 -6.79 9.78 -12.22
N ARG A 61 -5.94 9.30 -11.30
CA ARG A 61 -6.24 9.19 -9.87
C ARG A 61 -5.34 10.07 -9.01
N ALA A 62 -5.84 10.44 -7.83
CA ALA A 62 -5.06 11.09 -6.79
C ALA A 62 -4.41 10.05 -5.88
N CYS A 63 -3.10 9.87 -5.99
CA CYS A 63 -2.40 8.73 -5.40
C CYS A 63 -1.64 9.10 -4.11
N ILE A 64 -1.79 8.28 -3.07
CA ILE A 64 -0.85 8.25 -1.94
C ILE A 64 0.03 6.99 -2.08
N VAL A 65 1.34 7.19 -2.20
CA VAL A 65 2.32 6.12 -2.42
C VAL A 65 3.11 5.87 -1.13
N PHE A 66 3.07 4.66 -0.61
CA PHE A 66 3.83 4.26 0.58
C PHE A 66 5.14 3.60 0.17
N ALA A 67 6.24 4.34 0.33
CA ALA A 67 7.59 3.89 -0.01
C ALA A 67 8.28 3.13 1.13
N ALA A 68 9.29 2.32 0.80
CA ALA A 68 10.05 1.51 1.76
C ALA A 68 11.01 2.34 2.63
N GLY A 69 11.54 3.44 2.09
CA GLY A 69 12.46 4.33 2.76
C GLY A 69 12.56 5.68 2.07
N VAL A 70 13.42 6.56 2.61
CA VAL A 70 13.51 7.95 2.15
C VAL A 70 14.07 8.06 0.73
N ASN A 71 15.15 7.32 0.43
CA ASN A 71 15.74 7.34 -0.91
C ASN A 71 14.78 6.73 -1.94
N HIS A 72 14.07 5.66 -1.56
CA HIS A 72 13.04 5.06 -2.41
C HIS A 72 11.89 6.04 -2.68
N ALA A 73 11.48 6.84 -1.67
CA ALA A 73 10.42 7.84 -1.84
C ALA A 73 10.83 8.93 -2.83
N TYR A 74 12.06 9.45 -2.74
CA TYR A 74 12.56 10.45 -3.69
C TYR A 74 12.70 9.86 -5.09
N ALA A 75 13.28 8.66 -5.24
CA ALA A 75 13.40 8.00 -6.54
C ALA A 75 12.04 7.77 -7.22
N LEU A 76 11.03 7.36 -6.46
CA LEU A 76 9.66 7.24 -6.97
C LEU A 76 9.08 8.60 -7.40
N ALA A 77 9.24 9.64 -6.58
CA ALA A 77 8.69 10.96 -6.89
C ALA A 77 9.33 11.58 -8.13
N ASP A 78 10.64 11.46 -8.27
CA ASP A 78 11.38 11.92 -9.43
C ASP A 78 10.93 11.20 -10.70
N SER A 79 10.91 9.86 -10.68
CA SER A 79 10.49 9.04 -11.81
C SER A 79 9.02 9.21 -12.19
N LEU A 80 8.11 9.40 -11.21
CA LEU A 80 6.71 9.73 -11.46
C LEU A 80 6.58 11.10 -12.15
N THR A 81 7.33 12.07 -11.68
CA THR A 81 7.32 13.42 -12.26
C THR A 81 7.85 13.42 -13.69
N GLU A 82 8.94 12.69 -13.98
CA GLU A 82 9.47 12.48 -15.31
C GLU A 82 8.46 11.78 -16.25
N ALA A 83 7.65 10.86 -15.72
CA ALA A 83 6.56 10.20 -16.45
C ALA A 83 5.32 11.10 -16.64
N GLY A 84 5.36 12.37 -16.22
CA GLY A 84 4.25 13.31 -16.35
C GLY A 84 3.16 13.15 -15.27
N MET A 85 3.49 12.53 -14.15
CA MET A 85 2.66 12.40 -12.95
C MET A 85 3.32 13.18 -11.79
N PRO A 86 3.15 14.52 -11.67
CA PRO A 86 3.82 15.34 -10.67
C PRO A 86 3.66 14.76 -9.26
N ALA A 87 4.76 14.55 -8.56
CA ALA A 87 4.76 13.93 -7.24
C ALA A 87 5.53 14.77 -6.22
N GLY A 88 5.03 14.81 -4.97
CA GLY A 88 5.68 15.41 -3.82
C GLY A 88 6.03 14.37 -2.78
N VAL A 89 7.14 14.57 -2.06
CA VAL A 89 7.61 13.65 -1.01
C VAL A 89 7.26 14.22 0.36
N VAL A 90 6.80 13.34 1.26
CA VAL A 90 6.58 13.65 2.69
C VAL A 90 7.34 12.66 3.54
N VAL A 91 8.34 13.16 4.27
CA VAL A 91 9.17 12.36 5.18
C VAL A 91 9.21 12.98 6.59
N GLY A 92 9.58 12.17 7.58
CA GLY A 92 9.56 12.59 8.98
C GLY A 92 10.48 13.74 9.34
N SER A 93 11.57 13.94 8.58
CA SER A 93 12.55 15.01 8.79
C SER A 93 12.14 16.37 8.24
N MET A 94 11.04 16.47 7.48
CA MET A 94 10.54 17.72 6.92
C MET A 94 9.98 18.62 8.02
N SER A 95 10.12 19.96 7.81
CA SER A 95 9.43 20.94 8.61
C SER A 95 7.90 20.85 8.43
N ASP A 96 7.15 21.36 9.37
CA ASP A 96 5.69 21.36 9.28
C ASP A 96 5.21 22.27 8.13
N ASP A 97 5.93 23.35 7.81
CA ASP A 97 5.59 24.25 6.72
C ASP A 97 5.81 23.58 5.35
N ASP A 98 6.97 22.94 5.13
CA ASP A 98 7.26 22.20 3.88
C ASP A 98 6.24 21.06 3.69
N ARG A 99 5.91 20.35 4.76
CA ARG A 99 4.92 19.28 4.74
C ARG A 99 3.53 19.80 4.36
N ARG A 100 3.13 20.94 4.92
CA ARG A 100 1.85 21.61 4.59
C ARG A 100 1.80 22.02 3.12
N GLU A 101 2.91 22.53 2.56
CA GLU A 101 2.98 22.89 1.15
C GLU A 101 2.69 21.68 0.24
N VAL A 102 3.27 20.51 0.52
CA VAL A 102 3.00 19.26 -0.22
C VAL A 102 1.53 18.83 -0.05
N TYR A 103 0.97 18.93 1.16
CA TYR A 103 -0.43 18.60 1.40
C TYR A 103 -1.39 19.50 0.62
N ASP A 104 -1.13 20.81 0.60
CA ASP A 104 -1.94 21.79 -0.13
C ASP A 104 -1.80 21.61 -1.65
N ALA A 105 -0.61 21.26 -2.12
CA ALA A 105 -0.36 20.95 -3.52
C ALA A 105 -1.10 19.67 -3.95
N PHE A 106 -1.13 18.64 -3.10
CA PHE A 106 -1.87 17.42 -3.37
C PHE A 106 -3.39 17.65 -3.31
N ASN A 107 -3.90 18.30 -2.28
CA ASN A 107 -5.33 18.56 -2.13
C ASN A 107 -5.89 19.48 -3.22
N SER A 108 -5.09 20.43 -3.71
CA SER A 108 -5.48 21.32 -4.83
C SER A 108 -5.37 20.70 -6.22
N GLY A 109 -4.85 19.47 -6.33
CA GLY A 109 -4.64 18.80 -7.61
C GLY A 109 -3.39 19.24 -8.39
N ARG A 110 -2.53 20.09 -7.83
CA ARG A 110 -1.23 20.43 -8.42
C ARG A 110 -0.27 19.24 -8.44
N LEU A 111 -0.40 18.34 -7.48
CA LEU A 111 0.30 17.05 -7.47
C LEU A 111 -0.68 15.93 -7.80
N HIS A 112 -0.22 15.02 -8.65
CA HIS A 112 -0.89 13.75 -8.92
C HIS A 112 -0.68 12.79 -7.74
N SER A 113 0.55 12.71 -7.22
CA SER A 113 0.93 11.76 -6.19
C SER A 113 1.59 12.44 -5.00
N MET A 114 1.36 11.86 -3.82
CA MET A 114 2.10 12.16 -2.60
C MET A 114 2.81 10.88 -2.13
N VAL A 115 4.15 10.89 -2.14
CA VAL A 115 4.98 9.75 -1.75
C VAL A 115 5.42 9.90 -0.30
N THR A 116 5.19 8.91 0.54
CA THR A 116 5.54 8.95 1.97
C THR A 116 6.18 7.64 2.45
N VAL A 117 7.01 7.73 3.48
CA VAL A 117 7.75 6.56 4.03
C VAL A 117 7.01 5.94 5.21
N THR A 118 6.30 6.74 5.97
CA THR A 118 5.64 6.29 7.21
C THR A 118 4.20 6.78 7.22
N VAL A 119 3.47 6.37 8.22
CA VAL A 119 2.10 6.86 8.42
C VAL A 119 2.08 8.38 8.36
N LEU A 120 1.30 8.92 7.44
CA LEU A 120 0.98 10.35 7.40
C LEU A 120 0.49 10.77 8.79
N THR A 121 0.98 11.89 9.29
CA THR A 121 0.69 12.41 10.63
C THR A 121 -0.78 12.30 10.99
N GLU A 122 -1.08 11.93 12.21
CA GLU A 122 -2.43 11.94 12.76
C GLU A 122 -3.07 13.32 12.52
N GLY A 123 -4.28 13.34 11.95
CA GLY A 123 -5.01 14.57 11.67
C GLY A 123 -4.93 15.09 10.22
N ALA A 124 -4.02 14.61 9.38
CA ALA A 124 -4.02 14.99 7.96
C ALA A 124 -5.14 14.29 7.20
N ASP A 125 -5.97 15.07 6.51
CA ASP A 125 -7.10 14.59 5.71
C ASP A 125 -6.86 14.82 4.22
N PHE A 126 -7.05 13.76 3.43
CA PHE A 126 -6.86 13.76 1.99
C PHE A 126 -8.09 13.16 1.29
N PRO A 127 -9.23 13.82 1.34
CA PRO A 127 -10.48 13.26 0.81
C PRO A 127 -10.42 13.04 -0.72
N ARG A 128 -9.60 13.84 -1.42
CA ARG A 128 -9.34 13.68 -2.85
C ARG A 128 -8.61 12.36 -3.18
N CYS A 129 -7.86 11.78 -2.24
CA CYS A 129 -7.13 10.53 -2.47
C CYS A 129 -8.11 9.39 -2.81
N ASP A 130 -8.02 8.85 -4.01
CA ASP A 130 -8.81 7.73 -4.51
C ASP A 130 -7.96 6.53 -4.95
N CYS A 131 -6.64 6.62 -4.75
CA CYS A 131 -5.72 5.52 -4.96
C CYS A 131 -4.67 5.46 -3.85
N VAL A 132 -4.43 4.26 -3.32
CA VAL A 132 -3.30 3.95 -2.43
C VAL A 132 -2.38 2.98 -3.14
N VAL A 133 -1.11 3.36 -3.24
CA VAL A 133 -0.06 2.52 -3.84
C VAL A 133 0.86 1.99 -2.75
N MET A 134 0.85 0.69 -2.58
CA MET A 134 1.67 -0.02 -1.61
C MET A 134 3.00 -0.40 -2.24
N ALA A 135 3.91 0.58 -2.39
CA ALA A 135 5.26 0.38 -2.92
C ALA A 135 6.24 -0.12 -1.83
N ARG A 136 5.71 -0.67 -0.76
CA ARG A 136 6.45 -1.33 0.32
C ARG A 136 5.65 -2.52 0.83
N PRO A 137 6.21 -3.73 0.86
CA PRO A 137 5.61 -4.83 1.57
C PRO A 137 5.61 -4.55 3.08
N THR A 138 4.54 -4.96 3.77
CA THR A 138 4.44 -4.89 5.23
C THR A 138 3.83 -6.18 5.78
N GLN A 139 4.33 -6.63 6.93
CA GLN A 139 3.74 -7.77 7.65
C GLN A 139 2.68 -7.31 8.67
N SER A 140 2.47 -6.01 8.83
CA SER A 140 1.52 -5.44 9.77
C SER A 140 0.15 -5.21 9.12
N LYS A 141 -0.85 -6.05 9.46
CA LYS A 141 -2.25 -5.89 9.02
C LYS A 141 -2.86 -4.55 9.46
N SER A 142 -2.50 -4.09 10.67
CA SER A 142 -2.99 -2.81 11.20
C SER A 142 -2.49 -1.64 10.37
N LEU A 143 -1.19 -1.62 10.04
CA LEU A 143 -0.60 -0.58 9.20
C LEU A 143 -1.24 -0.55 7.82
N HIS A 144 -1.40 -1.71 7.19
CA HIS A 144 -2.05 -1.85 5.89
C HIS A 144 -3.49 -1.30 5.90
N SER A 145 -4.30 -1.70 6.90
CA SER A 145 -5.68 -1.22 7.02
C SER A 145 -5.78 0.30 7.22
N GLN A 146 -4.84 0.90 7.96
CA GLN A 146 -4.78 2.36 8.15
C GLN A 146 -4.41 3.08 6.85
N GLN A 147 -3.50 2.53 6.07
CA GLN A 147 -3.08 3.08 4.78
C GLN A 147 -4.23 3.07 3.78
N VAL A 148 -4.90 1.93 3.62
CA VAL A 148 -6.06 1.77 2.73
C VAL A 148 -7.22 2.67 3.16
N GLY A 149 -7.50 2.76 4.46
CA GLY A 149 -8.60 3.55 5.01
C GLY A 149 -8.58 5.03 4.59
N ARG A 150 -7.42 5.58 4.23
CA ARG A 150 -7.31 6.96 3.77
C ARG A 150 -7.96 7.19 2.41
N ALA A 151 -7.92 6.20 1.52
CA ALA A 151 -8.55 6.30 0.21
C ALA A 151 -10.06 6.01 0.22
N LEU A 152 -10.62 5.47 1.30
CA LEU A 152 -12.03 5.06 1.32
C LEU A 152 -13.01 6.20 1.60
N ARG A 153 -12.56 7.39 1.98
CA ARG A 153 -13.44 8.52 2.31
C ARG A 153 -14.21 8.99 1.10
N LEU A 154 -15.45 9.40 1.32
CA LEU A 154 -16.27 10.06 0.31
C LEU A 154 -15.63 11.39 -0.09
N TYR A 155 -15.75 11.72 -1.36
CA TYR A 155 -15.31 13.00 -1.89
C TYR A 155 -16.12 13.38 -3.12
N THR A 156 -16.49 14.64 -3.19
CA THR A 156 -17.03 15.27 -4.39
C THR A 156 -16.10 16.42 -4.76
N ASP A 157 -15.58 16.41 -5.96
CA ASP A 157 -14.71 17.48 -6.44
C ASP A 157 -15.45 18.82 -6.44
N PRO A 158 -14.96 19.84 -5.71
CA PRO A 158 -15.69 21.09 -5.55
C PRO A 158 -15.77 21.93 -6.83
N VAL A 159 -14.92 21.64 -7.82
CA VAL A 159 -14.86 22.37 -9.09
C VAL A 159 -15.73 21.69 -10.15
N THR A 160 -15.61 20.38 -10.28
CA THR A 160 -16.29 19.62 -11.35
C THR A 160 -17.60 19.00 -10.90
N GLY A 161 -17.83 18.87 -9.59
CA GLY A 161 -18.98 18.17 -9.02
C GLY A 161 -18.92 16.65 -9.18
N VAL A 162 -17.80 16.11 -9.64
CA VAL A 162 -17.61 14.67 -9.85
C VAL A 162 -17.42 13.97 -8.50
N GLU A 163 -18.26 12.97 -8.25
CA GLU A 163 -18.16 12.12 -7.07
C GLU A 163 -17.15 11.01 -7.26
N LYS A 164 -16.39 10.74 -6.20
CA LYS A 164 -15.48 9.59 -6.13
C LYS A 164 -16.27 8.29 -6.10
N LYS A 165 -16.03 7.43 -7.08
CA LYS A 165 -16.81 6.20 -7.29
C LYS A 165 -16.28 5.02 -6.50
N ASP A 166 -14.97 4.88 -6.44
CA ASP A 166 -14.25 3.78 -5.79
C ASP A 166 -12.92 4.25 -5.20
N ALA A 167 -12.22 3.36 -4.53
CA ALA A 167 -10.84 3.56 -4.11
C ALA A 167 -9.98 2.39 -4.61
N LEU A 168 -8.95 2.69 -5.41
CA LEU A 168 -8.01 1.69 -5.89
C LEU A 168 -6.91 1.45 -4.85
N VAL A 169 -6.60 0.18 -4.60
CA VAL A 169 -5.42 -0.24 -3.84
C VAL A 169 -4.50 -0.98 -4.79
N LEU A 170 -3.39 -0.36 -5.14
CA LEU A 170 -2.36 -0.93 -5.99
C LEU A 170 -1.27 -1.52 -5.10
N ASP A 171 -1.13 -2.84 -5.10
CA ASP A 171 -0.14 -3.56 -4.28
C ASP A 171 0.99 -4.11 -5.17
N LEU A 172 2.21 -3.64 -4.93
CA LEU A 172 3.44 -4.12 -5.57
C LEU A 172 4.03 -5.25 -4.73
N ALA A 173 3.31 -6.36 -4.64
CA ALA A 173 3.77 -7.54 -3.95
C ALA A 173 4.95 -8.15 -4.73
N GLY A 174 6.13 -8.10 -4.15
CA GLY A 174 7.23 -8.95 -4.59
C GLY A 174 6.84 -10.43 -4.52
N HIS A 175 7.71 -11.34 -4.98
CA HIS A 175 7.48 -12.79 -5.03
C HIS A 175 6.98 -13.47 -3.74
N THR A 176 6.88 -12.76 -2.62
CA THR A 176 6.32 -13.28 -1.38
C THR A 176 4.81 -13.03 -1.33
N ARG A 177 4.05 -13.89 -1.95
CA ARG A 177 2.59 -13.97 -1.99
C ARG A 177 1.89 -14.04 -0.61
N ARG A 178 2.61 -13.95 0.51
CA ARG A 178 2.07 -14.21 1.85
C ARG A 178 1.29 -13.07 2.48
N MET A 179 1.33 -11.85 1.93
CA MET A 179 0.63 -10.70 2.49
C MET A 179 0.09 -9.76 1.41
N SER A 180 -0.43 -10.33 0.33
CA SER A 180 -1.13 -9.61 -0.71
C SER A 180 -2.52 -9.15 -0.23
N LEU A 181 -3.19 -8.34 -1.04
CA LEU A 181 -4.60 -7.96 -0.89
C LEU A 181 -5.56 -9.15 -0.68
N VAL A 182 -5.14 -10.39 -0.95
CA VAL A 182 -5.87 -11.62 -0.59
C VAL A 182 -6.19 -11.68 0.91
N ASP A 183 -5.34 -11.12 1.77
CA ASP A 183 -5.67 -10.96 3.19
C ASP A 183 -6.75 -9.90 3.44
N LEU A 184 -6.92 -8.94 2.55
CA LEU A 184 -8.04 -7.97 2.60
C LEU A 184 -9.33 -8.58 2.05
N SER A 185 -9.27 -9.45 1.04
CA SER A 185 -10.43 -10.17 0.53
C SER A 185 -11.01 -11.12 1.58
N LYS A 186 -10.18 -11.65 2.47
CA LYS A 186 -10.62 -12.44 3.64
C LYS A 186 -11.30 -11.57 4.71
N LEU A 187 -11.08 -10.27 4.72
CA LEU A 187 -11.73 -9.33 5.62
C LEU A 187 -13.12 -8.90 5.13
N ASP A 188 -13.37 -9.00 3.84
CA ASP A 188 -14.69 -8.69 3.26
C ASP A 188 -14.88 -9.38 1.89
N GLU A 189 -15.96 -10.16 1.74
CA GLU A 189 -16.40 -10.77 0.47
C GLU A 189 -16.76 -9.74 -0.62
N ALA A 190 -16.71 -8.44 -0.28
CA ALA A 190 -16.99 -7.33 -1.18
C ALA A 190 -15.74 -6.75 -1.88
N PHE A 191 -14.56 -7.30 -1.64
CA PHE A 191 -13.31 -6.82 -2.21
C PHE A 191 -13.01 -7.54 -3.53
N GLU A 192 -13.12 -6.83 -4.66
CA GLU A 192 -12.68 -7.36 -5.96
C GLU A 192 -11.16 -7.14 -6.09
N VAL A 193 -10.42 -8.22 -6.37
CA VAL A 193 -8.97 -8.19 -6.54
C VAL A 193 -8.63 -8.72 -7.92
N ASP A 194 -7.97 -7.90 -8.73
CA ASP A 194 -7.42 -8.28 -10.01
C ASP A 194 -5.89 -8.44 -9.89
N PHE A 195 -5.33 -9.39 -10.65
CA PHE A 195 -3.89 -9.61 -10.73
C PHE A 195 -3.39 -9.15 -12.10
N VAL A 196 -2.35 -8.33 -12.12
CA VAL A 196 -1.75 -7.84 -13.36
C VAL A 196 -0.22 -7.89 -13.29
N ASP A 197 0.39 -8.21 -14.42
CA ASP A 197 1.81 -8.00 -14.65
C ASP A 197 1.97 -6.71 -15.49
N PRO A 198 2.71 -5.68 -15.00
CA PRO A 198 2.90 -4.43 -15.72
C PRO A 198 3.66 -4.62 -17.05
N LEU A 199 4.34 -5.76 -17.23
CA LEU A 199 5.06 -6.09 -18.46
C LEU A 199 4.22 -6.92 -19.44
N GLY A 200 2.94 -7.20 -19.12
CA GLY A 200 1.97 -7.86 -20.01
C GLY A 200 2.11 -9.39 -20.13
N PHE A 201 2.81 -10.04 -19.20
CA PHE A 201 2.80 -11.51 -19.12
C PHE A 201 1.48 -11.99 -18.50
N GLU A 202 0.93 -13.12 -19.00
CA GLU A 202 -0.19 -13.76 -18.34
C GLU A 202 0.18 -14.13 -16.91
N VAL A 203 -0.63 -13.69 -15.96
CA VAL A 203 -0.49 -14.03 -14.56
C VAL A 203 -1.49 -15.12 -14.25
N ASP A 204 -0.99 -16.33 -14.01
CA ASP A 204 -1.82 -17.43 -13.50
C ASP A 204 -2.40 -17.02 -12.14
N GLU A 205 -3.71 -17.18 -11.96
CA GLU A 205 -4.33 -17.04 -10.65
C GLU A 205 -3.59 -17.94 -9.66
N PRO A 206 -3.20 -17.43 -8.47
CA PRO A 206 -2.54 -18.27 -7.48
C PRO A 206 -3.47 -19.41 -7.07
N GLU A 207 -3.01 -20.66 -7.25
CA GLU A 207 -3.74 -21.80 -6.70
C GLU A 207 -4.00 -21.58 -5.20
N PRO A 208 -5.22 -21.81 -4.71
CA PRO A 208 -5.51 -21.71 -3.28
C PRO A 208 -4.59 -22.68 -2.52
N GLU A 209 -3.72 -22.14 -1.66
CA GLU A 209 -2.87 -22.99 -0.80
C GLU A 209 -3.78 -23.91 0.01
N GLU A 210 -3.66 -25.23 -0.17
CA GLU A 210 -4.22 -26.21 0.74
C GLU A 210 -3.69 -25.89 2.15
N GLU A 211 -4.59 -25.63 3.10
CA GLU A 211 -4.24 -25.47 4.50
C GLU A 211 -3.48 -26.75 4.95
N SER A 212 -2.15 -26.68 4.90
CA SER A 212 -1.34 -27.71 5.52
C SER A 212 -1.62 -27.66 7.03
N GLY A 213 -2.46 -28.59 7.48
CA GLY A 213 -2.85 -28.77 8.87
C GLY A 213 -1.64 -29.05 9.77
N GLY A 214 -0.88 -28.01 10.09
CA GLY A 214 0.14 -28.01 11.11
C GLY A 214 -0.52 -28.07 12.48
N ALA A 215 -0.58 -29.27 13.07
CA ALA A 215 -1.04 -29.49 14.42
C ALA A 215 -0.32 -28.53 15.39
N ARG A 216 -1.07 -27.66 16.06
CA ARG A 216 -0.55 -26.81 17.14
C ARG A 216 0.06 -27.71 18.22
N PRO A 217 1.32 -27.52 18.65
CA PRO A 217 1.86 -28.26 19.78
C PRO A 217 1.03 -27.94 21.02
N LYS A 218 0.54 -28.99 21.68
CA LYS A 218 -0.19 -28.88 22.94
C LYS A 218 0.72 -28.22 23.98
N PRO A 219 0.22 -27.26 24.78
CA PRO A 219 1.01 -26.68 25.86
C PRO A 219 1.39 -27.78 26.86
N GLN A 220 2.70 -27.94 27.07
CA GLN A 220 3.21 -28.81 28.13
C GLN A 220 2.82 -28.20 29.48
N ARG A 221 2.04 -28.96 30.26
CA ARG A 221 1.76 -28.66 31.68
C ARG A 221 3.10 -28.73 32.45
N ARG A 222 3.56 -27.58 32.95
CA ARG A 222 4.62 -27.54 33.95
C ARG A 222 4.13 -28.25 35.22
N GLY A 223 4.83 -29.30 35.62
CA GLY A 223 4.59 -30.01 36.88
C GLY A 223 4.78 -29.08 38.06
N VAL A 224 3.86 -29.16 38.99
CA VAL A 224 3.95 -28.54 40.32
C VAL A 224 5.04 -29.32 41.07
N LEU A 225 6.10 -28.61 41.51
CA LEU A 225 7.04 -29.13 42.49
C LEU A 225 6.39 -29.04 43.87
N GLU A 226 6.02 -30.17 44.43
CA GLU A 226 5.77 -30.26 45.89
C GLU A 226 7.12 -30.17 46.59
N VAL A 227 7.18 -29.25 47.56
CA VAL A 227 8.29 -29.10 48.51
C VAL A 227 7.82 -29.77 49.81
N GLU A 228 8.54 -30.80 50.23
CA GLU A 228 8.53 -31.28 51.64
C GLU A 228 9.35 -30.31 52.51
#